data_06998edd46f11d0846770b55ba52fc3c
#
_entry.id   06998edd46f11d0846770b55ba52fc3c
#
_cell.length_a   1.000
_cell.length_b   1.000
_cell.length_c   1.000
_cell.angle_alpha   90.00
_cell.angle_beta   90.00
_cell.angle_gamma   90.00
#
_symmetry.space_group_name_H-M   'P 1'
#
loop_
_entity.id
_entity.type
_entity.pdbx_description
1 polymer ?
#
loop_
_entity_poly.entity_id
_entity_poly.type
_entity_poly.pdbx_seq_one_letter_code
_entity_poly.pdbx_strand_id
1 'polypeptide(L)'
;QKNNTDIQVVLNEENLGFPKGCNIGISHSQKSNDILLLNNDTIVTIHWLDNLVTCLESDETIGAVGAISNHQENLQGCEFVYQTTEEMHQKACQNNCLDPTRWEDKLFLIGFCLLIKREVFDQLKSLDEEYSPGYIEDNDLSLSIIRLGYRLVLCHDVFIHHYLGTCFRKDNTEFQKLLAKNRSYFFHKWGFSPFAFDAVKIASLEVLPSNLYKILEFDCGIGTTFLKLKYQHPDLVIHGIEKDPHQAVFSSFFGTVYSSLEEVIDTDYDCIFIGRELERVSDPRSFLSTLKSYLKKDGYIIGEFRNIASLTSILSLAEGNWINTDQFSNYLTITNIWTLFQELSYQNGFVFSWCRNLESKEEKELADFLYHRDYDITYYSFRFQK
;
A
#
# COMPACT_ATOMS: atom_id res chain seq x y z
N GLN A 1 -16.73 -31.43 -17.28
CA GLN A 1 -15.40 -31.89 -16.81
C GLN A 1 -15.02 -33.29 -17.29
N LYS A 2 -15.98 -34.16 -17.72
CA LYS A 2 -15.65 -35.54 -18.06
C LYS A 2 -14.90 -35.77 -19.40
N ASN A 3 -14.68 -34.75 -20.21
CA ASN A 3 -14.10 -34.90 -21.54
C ASN A 3 -12.87 -33.99 -21.82
N ASN A 4 -12.28 -33.34 -20.81
CA ASN A 4 -11.07 -32.56 -21.03
C ASN A 4 -9.90 -33.28 -20.33
N THR A 5 -8.99 -33.85 -21.10
CA THR A 5 -7.84 -34.64 -20.63
C THR A 5 -6.77 -33.77 -20.02
N ASP A 6 -6.87 -32.44 -20.13
CA ASP A 6 -5.86 -31.50 -19.66
C ASP A 6 -6.18 -30.96 -18.26
N ILE A 7 -7.32 -31.37 -17.67
CA ILE A 7 -7.72 -30.95 -16.31
C ILE A 7 -7.51 -32.11 -15.34
N GLN A 8 -6.61 -31.92 -14.37
CA GLN A 8 -6.45 -32.80 -13.24
C GLN A 8 -7.26 -32.27 -12.05
N VAL A 9 -8.13 -33.10 -11.48
CA VAL A 9 -8.91 -32.77 -10.29
C VAL A 9 -8.32 -33.49 -9.08
N VAL A 10 -7.92 -32.74 -8.06
CA VAL A 10 -7.46 -33.25 -6.79
C VAL A 10 -8.53 -32.99 -5.74
N LEU A 11 -9.05 -34.03 -5.12
CA LEU A 11 -10.09 -33.95 -4.09
C LEU A 11 -9.46 -34.12 -2.71
N ASN A 12 -9.69 -33.14 -1.83
CA ASN A 12 -9.33 -33.22 -0.43
C ASN A 12 -10.53 -33.74 0.38
N GLU A 13 -10.27 -34.53 1.42
CA GLU A 13 -11.32 -35.06 2.32
C GLU A 13 -11.98 -33.97 3.18
N GLU A 14 -11.23 -32.87 3.44
CA GLU A 14 -11.70 -31.72 4.22
C GLU A 14 -11.25 -30.40 3.58
N ASN A 15 -11.83 -29.27 4.03
CA ASN A 15 -11.40 -27.94 3.62
C ASN A 15 -10.08 -27.56 4.32
N LEU A 16 -8.99 -27.62 3.58
CA LEU A 16 -7.64 -27.30 4.07
C LEU A 16 -7.30 -25.81 4.04
N GLY A 17 -8.18 -24.99 3.46
CA GLY A 17 -7.93 -23.57 3.21
C GLY A 17 -7.06 -23.29 1.99
N PHE A 18 -6.81 -21.98 1.74
CA PHE A 18 -6.15 -21.53 0.51
C PHE A 18 -4.68 -21.96 0.43
N PRO A 19 -3.78 -21.68 1.40
CA PRO A 19 -2.36 -22.03 1.27
C PRO A 19 -2.12 -23.52 1.08
N LYS A 20 -2.75 -24.37 1.90
CA LYS A 20 -2.61 -25.83 1.80
C LYS A 20 -3.19 -26.37 0.50
N GLY A 21 -4.38 -25.87 0.11
CA GLY A 21 -5.00 -26.26 -1.16
C GLY A 21 -4.12 -25.92 -2.36
N CYS A 22 -3.54 -24.74 -2.39
CA CYS A 22 -2.59 -24.31 -3.42
C CYS A 22 -1.33 -25.18 -3.44
N ASN A 23 -0.71 -25.47 -2.29
CA ASN A 23 0.47 -26.31 -2.21
C ASN A 23 0.21 -27.72 -2.75
N ILE A 24 -0.94 -28.31 -2.46
CA ILE A 24 -1.35 -29.61 -3.01
C ILE A 24 -1.50 -29.51 -4.53
N GLY A 25 -2.21 -28.51 -5.04
CA GLY A 25 -2.36 -28.31 -6.48
C GLY A 25 -1.02 -28.15 -7.20
N ILE A 26 -0.12 -27.33 -6.64
CA ILE A 26 1.21 -27.09 -7.19
C ILE A 26 2.06 -28.38 -7.19
N SER A 27 1.95 -29.22 -6.17
CA SER A 27 2.68 -30.50 -6.11
C SER A 27 2.31 -31.45 -7.25
N HIS A 28 1.13 -31.30 -7.84
CA HIS A 28 0.66 -32.09 -8.98
C HIS A 28 0.92 -31.39 -10.33
N SER A 29 1.41 -30.15 -10.34
CA SER A 29 1.72 -29.42 -11.56
C SER A 29 3.03 -29.90 -12.21
N GLN A 30 3.17 -29.65 -13.52
CA GLN A 30 4.42 -29.93 -14.22
C GLN A 30 5.51 -28.98 -13.76
N LYS A 31 6.67 -29.51 -13.40
CA LYS A 31 7.79 -28.71 -12.86
C LYS A 31 8.45 -27.76 -13.87
N SER A 32 8.16 -27.92 -15.16
CA SER A 32 8.63 -27.04 -16.22
C SER A 32 7.79 -25.79 -16.42
N ASN A 33 6.60 -25.73 -15.79
CA ASN A 33 5.65 -24.64 -15.99
C ASN A 33 5.65 -23.68 -14.83
N ASP A 34 5.46 -22.40 -15.12
CA ASP A 34 5.16 -21.39 -14.13
C ASP A 34 3.87 -21.68 -13.37
N ILE A 35 3.65 -21.05 -12.25
CA ILE A 35 2.55 -21.31 -11.35
C ILE A 35 1.56 -20.15 -11.45
N LEU A 36 0.34 -20.46 -11.84
CA LEU A 36 -0.78 -19.54 -11.80
C LEU A 36 -1.72 -19.92 -10.66
N LEU A 37 -1.81 -19.05 -9.66
CA LEU A 37 -2.88 -19.09 -8.67
C LEU A 37 -4.06 -18.32 -9.25
N LEU A 38 -5.22 -18.96 -9.33
CA LEU A 38 -6.45 -18.36 -9.86
C LEU A 38 -7.63 -18.79 -9.00
N ASN A 39 -8.32 -17.83 -8.41
CA ASN A 39 -9.52 -18.09 -7.61
C ASN A 39 -10.65 -18.64 -8.47
N ASN A 40 -11.45 -19.53 -7.90
CA ASN A 40 -12.58 -20.18 -8.59
C ASN A 40 -13.82 -19.27 -8.73
N ASP A 41 -13.83 -18.10 -8.09
CA ASP A 41 -14.85 -17.06 -8.18
C ASP A 41 -14.42 -15.87 -9.07
N THR A 42 -13.68 -16.18 -10.14
CA THR A 42 -13.23 -15.22 -11.15
C THR A 42 -13.86 -15.48 -12.50
N ILE A 43 -13.97 -14.44 -13.33
CA ILE A 43 -14.23 -14.54 -14.76
C ILE A 43 -13.02 -13.97 -15.50
N VAL A 44 -12.31 -14.82 -16.19
CA VAL A 44 -11.18 -14.44 -17.03
C VAL A 44 -11.65 -13.77 -18.33
N THR A 45 -10.82 -12.89 -18.87
CA THR A 45 -11.16 -12.04 -20.00
C THR A 45 -10.18 -12.25 -21.15
N ILE A 46 -10.39 -11.58 -22.28
CA ILE A 46 -9.52 -11.75 -23.47
C ILE A 46 -8.08 -11.29 -23.14
N HIS A 47 -7.09 -11.98 -23.68
CA HIS A 47 -5.63 -11.69 -23.59
C HIS A 47 -5.06 -11.64 -22.18
N TRP A 48 -5.82 -11.98 -21.15
CA TRP A 48 -5.37 -11.87 -19.75
C TRP A 48 -4.10 -12.68 -19.45
N LEU A 49 -4.04 -13.94 -19.92
CA LEU A 49 -2.92 -14.81 -19.65
C LEU A 49 -1.70 -14.44 -20.50
N ASP A 50 -1.93 -14.16 -21.80
CA ASP A 50 -0.86 -13.76 -22.72
C ASP A 50 -0.14 -12.51 -22.23
N ASN A 51 -0.90 -11.51 -21.75
CA ASN A 51 -0.32 -10.27 -21.23
C ASN A 51 0.44 -10.52 -19.92
N LEU A 52 -0.09 -11.35 -18.98
CA LEU A 52 0.64 -11.71 -17.76
C LEU A 52 1.94 -12.44 -18.08
N VAL A 53 1.93 -13.42 -18.97
CA VAL A 53 3.13 -14.16 -19.39
C VAL A 53 4.13 -13.19 -20.03
N THR A 54 3.67 -12.33 -20.94
CA THR A 54 4.55 -11.33 -21.59
C THR A 54 5.21 -10.42 -20.58
N CYS A 55 4.48 -9.96 -19.56
CA CYS A 55 5.04 -9.15 -18.49
C CYS A 55 6.07 -9.95 -17.66
N LEU A 56 5.71 -11.17 -17.25
CA LEU A 56 6.58 -12.01 -16.43
C LEU A 56 7.91 -12.33 -17.12
N GLU A 57 7.88 -12.57 -18.43
CA GLU A 57 9.06 -12.92 -19.22
C GLU A 57 9.87 -11.71 -19.70
N SER A 58 9.34 -10.48 -19.55
CA SER A 58 9.99 -9.26 -20.06
C SER A 58 11.27 -8.90 -19.34
N ASP A 59 11.44 -9.34 -18.08
CA ASP A 59 12.59 -9.03 -17.25
C ASP A 59 12.86 -10.20 -16.28
N GLU A 60 14.12 -10.61 -16.18
CA GLU A 60 14.54 -11.71 -15.30
C GLU A 60 14.31 -11.40 -13.82
N THR A 61 14.30 -10.13 -13.45
CA THR A 61 14.07 -9.69 -12.06
C THR A 61 12.61 -9.76 -11.62
N ILE A 62 11.66 -9.91 -12.55
CA ILE A 62 10.25 -10.07 -12.21
C ILE A 62 10.02 -11.51 -11.73
N GLY A 63 9.58 -11.67 -10.49
CA GLY A 63 9.31 -12.98 -9.89
C GLY A 63 7.84 -13.39 -9.95
N ALA A 64 6.93 -12.41 -9.91
CA ALA A 64 5.50 -12.65 -10.03
C ALA A 64 4.76 -11.45 -10.59
N VAL A 65 3.62 -11.70 -11.25
CA VAL A 65 2.75 -10.69 -11.83
C VAL A 65 1.29 -10.94 -11.46
N GLY A 66 0.52 -9.87 -11.25
CA GLY A 66 -0.90 -9.93 -10.91
C GLY A 66 -1.77 -9.06 -11.81
N ALA A 67 -3.07 -9.34 -11.81
CA ALA A 67 -4.09 -8.63 -12.57
C ALA A 67 -4.81 -7.59 -11.72
N ILE A 68 -5.47 -6.60 -12.36
CA ILE A 68 -6.47 -5.75 -11.71
C ILE A 68 -7.86 -6.41 -11.73
N SER A 69 -8.71 -6.02 -10.78
CA SER A 69 -10.10 -6.50 -10.69
C SER A 69 -11.11 -5.37 -10.53
N ASN A 70 -12.39 -5.72 -10.50
CA ASN A 70 -13.49 -4.80 -10.21
C ASN A 70 -13.58 -4.36 -8.73
N HIS A 71 -12.71 -4.89 -7.87
CA HIS A 71 -12.64 -4.49 -6.47
C HIS A 71 -11.55 -3.46 -6.25
N GLN A 72 -11.90 -2.34 -5.59
CA GLN A 72 -10.97 -1.25 -5.29
C GLN A 72 -10.15 -1.47 -4.02
N GLU A 73 -10.42 -2.52 -3.27
CA GLU A 73 -9.62 -2.88 -2.10
C GLU A 73 -8.18 -3.20 -2.55
N ASN A 74 -7.19 -2.72 -1.80
CA ASN A 74 -5.76 -3.02 -1.94
C ASN A 74 -5.05 -2.49 -3.20
N LEU A 75 -5.50 -1.37 -3.79
CA LEU A 75 -4.84 -0.74 -4.93
C LEU A 75 -4.71 -1.61 -6.21
N GLN A 76 -5.38 -2.78 -6.26
CA GLN A 76 -5.52 -3.64 -7.44
C GLN A 76 -6.90 -3.52 -8.09
N GLY A 77 -7.71 -2.58 -7.64
CA GLY A 77 -9.02 -2.30 -8.20
C GLY A 77 -8.96 -1.38 -9.41
N CYS A 78 -10.00 -1.45 -10.24
CA CYS A 78 -10.27 -0.49 -11.30
C CYS A 78 -11.70 0.04 -11.20
N GLU A 79 -11.93 1.24 -11.74
CA GLU A 79 -13.24 1.91 -11.73
C GLU A 79 -14.15 1.46 -12.91
N PHE A 80 -14.11 0.18 -13.28
CA PHE A 80 -14.96 -0.31 -14.35
C PHE A 80 -16.40 -0.45 -13.88
N VAL A 81 -17.28 0.39 -14.40
CA VAL A 81 -18.72 0.28 -14.16
C VAL A 81 -19.35 -0.50 -15.33
N TYR A 82 -19.97 -1.64 -15.05
CA TYR A 82 -20.72 -2.46 -15.99
C TYR A 82 -21.87 -3.15 -15.26
N GLN A 83 -22.94 -3.47 -15.98
CA GLN A 83 -24.13 -4.12 -15.45
C GLN A 83 -24.29 -5.56 -15.94
N THR A 84 -23.69 -5.90 -17.07
CA THR A 84 -23.76 -7.21 -17.68
C THR A 84 -22.38 -7.80 -17.92
N THR A 85 -22.33 -9.12 -18.09
CA THR A 85 -21.09 -9.83 -18.45
C THR A 85 -20.57 -9.40 -19.82
N GLU A 86 -21.46 -9.10 -20.74
CA GLU A 86 -21.11 -8.62 -22.09
C GLU A 86 -20.43 -7.26 -22.03
N GLU A 87 -20.98 -6.31 -21.25
CA GLU A 87 -20.35 -5.01 -21.01
C GLU A 87 -18.99 -5.15 -20.34
N MET A 88 -18.87 -6.05 -19.37
CA MET A 88 -17.61 -6.38 -18.72
C MET A 88 -16.56 -6.84 -19.73
N HIS A 89 -16.90 -7.81 -20.60
CA HIS A 89 -15.98 -8.30 -21.63
C HIS A 89 -15.61 -7.23 -22.65
N GLN A 90 -16.53 -6.33 -23.01
CA GLN A 90 -16.23 -5.20 -23.90
C GLN A 90 -15.21 -4.24 -23.26
N LYS A 91 -15.38 -3.88 -21.97
CA LYS A 91 -14.42 -3.04 -21.22
C LYS A 91 -13.08 -3.76 -21.08
N ALA A 92 -13.10 -5.04 -20.74
CA ALA A 92 -11.89 -5.85 -20.67
C ALA A 92 -11.12 -5.88 -22.00
N CYS A 93 -11.83 -6.02 -23.13
CA CYS A 93 -11.22 -6.00 -24.46
C CYS A 93 -10.52 -4.67 -24.76
N GLN A 94 -11.06 -3.56 -24.29
CA GLN A 94 -10.44 -2.24 -24.41
C GLN A 94 -9.24 -2.08 -23.48
N ASN A 95 -9.33 -2.63 -22.27
CA ASN A 95 -8.28 -2.54 -21.26
C ASN A 95 -7.09 -3.44 -21.55
N ASN A 96 -7.35 -4.70 -21.98
CA ASN A 96 -6.33 -5.74 -22.11
C ASN A 96 -5.55 -5.64 -23.44
N CYS A 97 -5.22 -4.41 -23.83
CA CYS A 97 -4.23 -4.15 -24.86
C CYS A 97 -2.86 -4.09 -24.20
N LEU A 98 -1.94 -4.94 -24.63
CA LEU A 98 -0.58 -5.01 -24.09
C LEU A 98 0.08 -3.63 -24.07
N ASP A 99 0.41 -3.15 -22.87
CA ASP A 99 1.03 -1.84 -22.66
C ASP A 99 2.01 -1.87 -21.47
N PRO A 100 3.32 -2.07 -21.71
CA PRO A 100 4.32 -2.11 -20.66
C PRO A 100 4.41 -0.83 -19.81
N THR A 101 3.93 0.32 -20.29
CA THR A 101 3.92 1.57 -19.52
C THR A 101 2.88 1.54 -18.38
N ARG A 102 2.01 0.55 -18.39
CA ARG A 102 0.98 0.32 -17.36
C ARG A 102 1.36 -0.80 -16.37
N TRP A 103 2.59 -1.26 -16.38
CA TRP A 103 3.11 -2.22 -15.41
C TRP A 103 3.69 -1.48 -14.22
N GLU A 104 3.16 -1.76 -13.04
CA GLU A 104 3.51 -1.06 -11.79
C GLU A 104 4.16 -2.02 -10.80
N ASP A 105 5.37 -1.70 -10.33
CA ASP A 105 6.01 -2.45 -9.24
C ASP A 105 5.20 -2.34 -7.95
N LYS A 106 5.01 -3.45 -7.26
CA LYS A 106 4.26 -3.55 -6.00
C LYS A 106 5.08 -4.25 -4.92
N LEU A 107 4.74 -3.95 -3.67
CA LEU A 107 5.19 -4.73 -2.51
C LEU A 107 4.28 -5.91 -2.20
N PHE A 108 3.09 -5.90 -2.77
CA PHE A 108 2.05 -6.86 -2.45
C PHE A 108 1.13 -7.07 -3.65
N LEU A 109 0.86 -8.34 -3.96
CA LEU A 109 -0.13 -8.76 -4.95
C LEU A 109 -1.10 -9.74 -4.29
N ILE A 110 -2.39 -9.61 -4.61
CA ILE A 110 -3.45 -10.48 -4.09
C ILE A 110 -3.48 -11.76 -4.93
N GLY A 111 -3.59 -12.90 -4.25
CA GLY A 111 -3.55 -14.24 -4.86
C GLY A 111 -4.79 -14.65 -5.66
N PHE A 112 -5.77 -13.74 -5.91
CA PHE A 112 -6.94 -14.09 -6.72
C PHE A 112 -6.56 -14.42 -8.18
N CYS A 113 -5.51 -13.77 -8.70
CA CYS A 113 -4.86 -14.06 -9.98
C CYS A 113 -3.39 -13.64 -9.91
N LEU A 114 -2.52 -14.61 -9.67
CA LEU A 114 -1.09 -14.39 -9.45
C LEU A 114 -0.28 -15.41 -10.22
N LEU A 115 0.50 -14.96 -11.21
CA LEU A 115 1.41 -15.78 -12.00
C LEU A 115 2.83 -15.63 -11.44
N ILE A 116 3.46 -16.75 -11.06
CA ILE A 116 4.76 -16.81 -10.37
C ILE A 116 5.72 -17.64 -11.22
N LYS A 117 6.95 -17.14 -11.44
CA LYS A 117 8.01 -17.94 -12.06
C LYS A 117 8.26 -19.22 -11.28
N ARG A 118 8.37 -20.34 -11.97
CA ARG A 118 8.66 -21.66 -11.34
C ARG A 118 9.93 -21.61 -10.51
N GLU A 119 10.99 -21.04 -11.03
CA GLU A 119 12.28 -20.93 -10.34
C GLU A 119 12.19 -20.14 -9.01
N VAL A 120 11.32 -19.13 -8.95
CA VAL A 120 11.06 -18.35 -7.74
C VAL A 120 10.30 -19.21 -6.73
N PHE A 121 9.23 -19.89 -7.18
CA PHE A 121 8.46 -20.76 -6.31
C PHE A 121 9.27 -21.94 -5.76
N ASP A 122 10.16 -22.53 -6.57
CA ASP A 122 11.02 -23.64 -6.13
C ASP A 122 12.01 -23.19 -5.03
N GLN A 123 12.41 -21.90 -5.02
CA GLN A 123 13.21 -21.33 -3.91
C GLN A 123 12.36 -21.10 -2.65
N LEU A 124 11.11 -20.68 -2.80
CA LEU A 124 10.15 -20.53 -1.69
C LEU A 124 9.73 -21.86 -1.08
N LYS A 125 9.66 -22.92 -1.91
CA LYS A 125 9.22 -24.30 -1.63
C LYS A 125 7.72 -24.47 -1.47
N SER A 126 7.02 -23.56 -0.82
CA SER A 126 5.57 -23.60 -0.59
C SER A 126 5.03 -22.25 -0.13
N LEU A 127 3.71 -22.06 -0.26
CA LEU A 127 3.01 -21.06 0.54
C LEU A 127 3.07 -21.49 2.01
N ASP A 128 3.12 -20.51 2.92
CA ASP A 128 3.17 -20.78 4.36
C ASP A 128 1.79 -21.21 4.88
N GLU A 129 1.69 -22.47 5.30
CA GLU A 129 0.44 -23.11 5.70
C GLU A 129 -0.08 -22.66 7.08
N GLU A 130 0.76 -21.97 7.89
CA GLU A 130 0.35 -21.43 9.18
C GLU A 130 -0.76 -20.35 9.05
N TYR A 131 -0.86 -19.74 7.87
CA TYR A 131 -1.96 -18.80 7.53
C TYR A 131 -3.28 -19.50 7.22
N SER A 132 -3.32 -20.83 7.13
CA SER A 132 -4.58 -21.55 6.83
C SER A 132 -5.67 -21.25 7.88
N PRO A 133 -6.92 -21.07 7.46
CA PRO A 133 -7.45 -21.35 6.10
C PRO A 133 -7.26 -20.23 5.08
N GLY A 134 -6.69 -19.06 5.42
CA GLY A 134 -6.42 -17.96 4.51
C GLY A 134 -6.29 -16.62 5.23
N TYR A 135 -6.09 -15.55 4.47
CA TYR A 135 -5.81 -14.16 4.86
C TYR A 135 -4.38 -13.91 5.36
N ILE A 136 -3.75 -12.89 4.78
CA ILE A 136 -2.36 -12.45 5.05
C ILE A 136 -1.31 -13.36 4.40
N GLU A 137 -1.65 -14.53 3.89
CA GLU A 137 -0.74 -15.38 3.13
C GLU A 137 -0.19 -14.71 1.88
N ASP A 138 -0.99 -13.85 1.23
CA ASP A 138 -0.59 -13.09 0.05
C ASP A 138 0.49 -12.05 0.38
N ASN A 139 0.34 -11.38 1.54
CA ASN A 139 1.35 -10.45 2.06
C ASN A 139 2.66 -11.19 2.35
N ASP A 140 2.57 -12.35 2.98
CA ASP A 140 3.72 -13.19 3.30
C ASP A 140 4.44 -13.71 2.06
N LEU A 141 3.68 -14.22 1.09
CA LEU A 141 4.20 -14.69 -0.20
C LEU A 141 4.91 -13.56 -0.95
N SER A 142 4.29 -12.38 -0.99
CA SER A 142 4.83 -11.19 -1.65
C SER A 142 6.17 -10.77 -1.05
N LEU A 143 6.25 -10.63 0.27
CA LEU A 143 7.52 -10.31 0.94
C LEU A 143 8.57 -11.40 0.77
N SER A 144 8.16 -12.67 0.74
CA SER A 144 9.07 -13.78 0.53
C SER A 144 9.71 -13.74 -0.85
N ILE A 145 8.95 -13.37 -1.90
CA ILE A 145 9.46 -13.17 -3.26
C ILE A 145 10.43 -11.98 -3.31
N ILE A 146 10.06 -10.85 -2.71
CA ILE A 146 10.93 -9.65 -2.67
C ILE A 146 12.23 -9.96 -1.93
N ARG A 147 12.17 -10.70 -0.83
CA ARG A 147 13.35 -11.09 -0.04
C ARG A 147 14.33 -11.98 -0.81
N LEU A 148 13.85 -12.70 -1.82
CA LEU A 148 14.69 -13.43 -2.77
C LEU A 148 15.33 -12.52 -3.82
N GLY A 149 15.01 -11.21 -3.84
CA GLY A 149 15.53 -10.23 -4.77
C GLY A 149 14.69 -10.04 -6.04
N TYR A 150 13.48 -10.61 -6.09
CA TYR A 150 12.58 -10.46 -7.23
C TYR A 150 11.56 -9.34 -7.04
N ARG A 151 11.12 -8.77 -8.15
CA ARG A 151 10.06 -7.76 -8.23
C ARG A 151 8.69 -8.41 -8.37
N LEU A 152 7.69 -7.72 -7.86
CA LEU A 152 6.27 -8.01 -8.08
C LEU A 152 5.69 -6.94 -8.99
N VAL A 153 4.98 -7.31 -10.04
CA VAL A 153 4.42 -6.35 -10.99
C VAL A 153 2.91 -6.50 -11.12
N LEU A 154 2.20 -5.39 -10.94
CA LEU A 154 0.77 -5.29 -11.23
C LEU A 154 0.57 -4.87 -12.69
N CYS A 155 -0.09 -5.72 -13.46
CA CYS A 155 -0.42 -5.46 -14.86
C CYS A 155 -1.78 -4.75 -14.95
N HIS A 156 -1.79 -3.41 -15.04
CA HIS A 156 -3.01 -2.63 -15.22
C HIS A 156 -3.67 -2.85 -16.60
N ASP A 157 -2.94 -3.45 -17.54
CA ASP A 157 -3.40 -3.92 -18.85
C ASP A 157 -3.96 -5.35 -18.82
N VAL A 158 -4.24 -5.88 -17.62
CA VAL A 158 -4.92 -7.18 -17.44
C VAL A 158 -6.03 -7.02 -16.42
N PHE A 159 -7.29 -7.09 -16.91
CA PHE A 159 -8.48 -7.08 -16.06
C PHE A 159 -9.08 -8.46 -15.94
N ILE A 160 -9.43 -8.89 -14.73
CA ILE A 160 -10.18 -10.09 -14.40
C ILE A 160 -11.30 -9.72 -13.43
N HIS A 161 -12.53 -10.15 -13.70
CA HIS A 161 -13.64 -9.97 -12.76
C HIS A 161 -13.50 -10.95 -11.60
N HIS A 162 -13.64 -10.45 -10.37
CA HIS A 162 -13.59 -11.23 -9.15
C HIS A 162 -14.86 -10.99 -8.31
N TYR A 163 -15.60 -12.04 -8.01
CA TYR A 163 -16.90 -11.93 -7.33
C TYR A 163 -16.81 -11.55 -5.86
N LEU A 164 -15.69 -11.76 -5.21
CA LEU A 164 -15.42 -11.49 -3.78
C LEU A 164 -16.53 -11.88 -2.77
N GLY A 165 -16.11 -12.40 -1.63
CA GLY A 165 -16.95 -12.39 -0.41
C GLY A 165 -17.91 -13.55 -0.22
N THR A 166 -17.76 -14.64 -0.97
CA THR A 166 -18.61 -15.83 -0.78
C THR A 166 -18.17 -16.71 0.40
N CYS A 167 -16.91 -16.64 0.82
CA CYS A 167 -16.34 -17.60 1.77
C CYS A 167 -16.37 -17.18 3.24
N PHE A 168 -16.33 -15.87 3.55
CA PHE A 168 -16.32 -15.41 4.96
C PHE A 168 -17.20 -14.15 5.13
N ARG A 169 -18.16 -14.19 6.06
CA ARG A 169 -18.91 -13.01 6.48
C ARG A 169 -18.03 -12.18 7.43
N LYS A 170 -17.74 -10.93 7.07
CA LYS A 170 -16.87 -10.00 7.81
C LYS A 170 -17.22 -9.78 9.29
N ASP A 171 -18.46 -10.07 9.69
CA ASP A 171 -18.97 -9.84 11.06
C ASP A 171 -18.95 -11.09 11.96
N ASN A 172 -18.25 -12.15 11.56
CA ASN A 172 -18.16 -13.36 12.34
C ASN A 172 -17.00 -13.29 13.34
N THR A 173 -17.26 -13.54 14.60
CA THR A 173 -16.24 -13.60 15.68
C THR A 173 -15.08 -14.55 15.33
N GLU A 174 -15.35 -15.66 14.66
CA GLU A 174 -14.32 -16.61 14.23
C GLU A 174 -13.39 -16.01 13.15
N PHE A 175 -13.95 -15.22 12.24
CA PHE A 175 -13.16 -14.49 11.25
C PHE A 175 -12.21 -13.47 11.92
N GLN A 176 -12.70 -12.72 12.92
CA GLN A 176 -11.84 -11.78 13.65
C GLN A 176 -10.72 -12.47 14.43
N LYS A 177 -11.00 -13.64 15.02
CA LYS A 177 -9.99 -14.46 15.69
C LYS A 177 -8.91 -14.96 14.69
N LEU A 178 -9.35 -15.40 13.52
CA LEU A 178 -8.43 -15.82 12.45
C LEU A 178 -7.51 -14.68 12.01
N LEU A 179 -8.08 -13.50 11.74
CA LEU A 179 -7.29 -12.32 11.38
C LEU A 179 -6.30 -11.93 12.48
N ALA A 180 -6.74 -11.96 13.74
CA ALA A 180 -5.86 -11.66 14.87
C ALA A 180 -4.70 -12.66 14.98
N LYS A 181 -4.99 -13.98 14.83
CA LYS A 181 -3.97 -15.03 14.78
C LYS A 181 -2.96 -14.75 13.67
N ASN A 182 -3.44 -14.56 12.44
CA ASN A 182 -2.57 -14.42 11.26
C ASN A 182 -1.76 -13.11 11.30
N ARG A 183 -2.33 -12.02 11.82
CA ARG A 183 -1.60 -10.76 12.08
C ARG A 183 -0.48 -10.94 13.11
N SER A 184 -0.77 -11.65 14.18
CA SER A 184 0.23 -11.96 15.21
C SER A 184 1.35 -12.83 14.65
N TYR A 185 1.03 -13.86 13.88
CA TYR A 185 2.02 -14.70 13.22
C TYR A 185 2.88 -13.93 12.22
N PHE A 186 2.26 -13.10 11.38
CA PHE A 186 2.96 -12.22 10.44
C PHE A 186 3.93 -11.29 11.17
N PHE A 187 3.47 -10.64 12.25
CA PHE A 187 4.31 -9.76 13.06
C PHE A 187 5.53 -10.50 13.64
N HIS A 188 5.35 -11.72 14.16
CA HIS A 188 6.46 -12.51 14.69
C HIS A 188 7.46 -12.91 13.58
N LYS A 189 6.98 -13.19 12.38
CA LYS A 189 7.82 -13.61 11.25
C LYS A 189 8.59 -12.45 10.63
N TRP A 190 7.95 -11.27 10.48
CA TRP A 190 8.50 -10.15 9.72
C TRP A 190 8.97 -8.97 10.57
N GLY A 191 8.57 -8.89 11.84
CA GLY A 191 8.93 -7.81 12.77
C GLY A 191 8.04 -6.57 12.69
N PHE A 192 7.10 -6.50 11.73
CA PHE A 192 6.18 -5.38 11.56
C PHE A 192 4.77 -5.86 11.20
N SER A 193 3.81 -4.94 11.25
CA SER A 193 2.40 -5.23 10.98
C SER A 193 2.12 -5.35 9.47
N PRO A 194 1.20 -6.25 9.03
CA PRO A 194 0.75 -6.29 7.64
C PRO A 194 0.07 -4.97 7.18
N PHE A 195 -0.34 -4.10 8.07
CA PHE A 195 -0.81 -2.74 7.72
C PHE A 195 0.27 -1.83 7.14
N ALA A 196 1.55 -2.20 7.19
CA ALA A 196 2.63 -1.47 6.54
C ALA A 196 2.45 -1.37 5.01
N PHE A 197 1.70 -2.28 4.39
CA PHE A 197 1.38 -2.23 2.96
C PHE A 197 0.40 -1.10 2.60
N ASP A 198 -0.40 -0.65 3.55
CA ASP A 198 -1.39 0.42 3.36
C ASP A 198 -0.82 1.82 3.66
N ALA A 199 0.46 1.90 4.02
CA ALA A 199 1.11 3.11 4.49
C ALA A 199 1.54 4.09 3.37
N VAL A 200 0.87 4.07 2.21
CA VAL A 200 1.09 5.06 1.16
C VAL A 200 0.61 6.42 1.63
N LYS A 201 1.49 7.41 1.61
CA LYS A 201 1.16 8.81 1.97
C LYS A 201 0.40 9.51 0.84
N ILE A 202 -0.79 9.01 0.50
CA ILE A 202 -1.60 9.46 -0.64
C ILE A 202 -1.85 10.96 -0.57
N ALA A 203 -2.18 11.48 0.62
CA ALA A 203 -2.42 12.89 0.84
C ALA A 203 -1.22 13.77 0.48
N SER A 204 -0.02 13.30 0.82
CA SER A 204 1.22 14.00 0.45
C SER A 204 1.48 13.94 -1.06
N LEU A 205 1.05 12.87 -1.74
CA LEU A 205 1.22 12.74 -3.19
C LEU A 205 0.38 13.75 -3.99
N GLU A 206 -0.80 14.13 -3.52
CA GLU A 206 -1.67 15.09 -4.21
C GLU A 206 -1.14 16.52 -4.22
N VAL A 207 -0.25 16.86 -3.30
CA VAL A 207 0.34 18.20 -3.19
C VAL A 207 1.74 18.30 -3.79
N LEU A 208 2.18 17.27 -4.50
CA LEU A 208 3.51 17.21 -5.11
C LEU A 208 3.70 18.26 -6.19
N PRO A 209 4.88 18.89 -6.26
CA PRO A 209 5.28 19.66 -7.43
C PRO A 209 5.46 18.76 -8.66
N SER A 210 5.18 19.30 -9.85
CA SER A 210 5.26 18.52 -11.10
C SER A 210 6.68 18.14 -11.55
N ASN A 211 7.70 18.85 -11.08
CA ASN A 211 9.09 18.68 -11.52
C ASN A 211 9.96 18.27 -10.35
N LEU A 212 9.95 16.97 -10.04
CA LEU A 212 10.76 16.38 -8.99
C LEU A 212 11.85 15.51 -9.61
N TYR A 213 13.07 15.65 -9.11
CA TYR A 213 14.19 14.79 -9.46
C TYR A 213 14.71 14.00 -8.26
N LYS A 214 14.72 14.59 -7.04
CA LYS A 214 15.29 13.98 -5.85
C LYS A 214 14.46 14.29 -4.61
N ILE A 215 14.05 13.25 -3.91
CA ILE A 215 13.27 13.38 -2.67
C ILE A 215 13.91 12.65 -1.50
N LEU A 216 13.57 13.10 -0.28
CA LEU A 216 13.86 12.41 0.97
C LEU A 216 12.53 12.15 1.70
N GLU A 217 12.29 10.91 2.11
CA GLU A 217 11.09 10.54 2.86
C GLU A 217 11.45 10.07 4.27
N PHE A 218 10.85 10.67 5.29
CA PHE A 218 10.91 10.20 6.68
C PHE A 218 9.87 9.12 6.93
N ASP A 219 10.22 8.14 7.78
CA ASP A 219 9.33 7.04 8.16
C ASP A 219 8.81 6.34 6.89
N CYS A 220 9.77 5.93 6.00
CA CYS A 220 9.43 5.41 4.68
C CYS A 220 8.91 3.96 4.73
N GLY A 221 8.96 3.33 5.91
CA GLY A 221 8.43 1.99 6.11
C GLY A 221 9.06 0.95 5.17
N ILE A 222 8.23 0.10 4.61
CA ILE A 222 8.66 -0.91 3.63
C ILE A 222 8.81 -0.36 2.20
N GLY A 223 8.62 0.96 1.97
CA GLY A 223 8.83 1.62 0.67
C GLY A 223 7.58 1.70 -0.22
N THR A 224 6.38 1.64 0.33
CA THR A 224 5.13 1.73 -0.44
C THR A 224 5.01 3.04 -1.23
N THR A 225 5.37 4.17 -0.61
CA THR A 225 5.39 5.48 -1.28
C THR A 225 6.46 5.52 -2.38
N PHE A 226 7.63 4.89 -2.17
CA PHE A 226 8.71 4.82 -3.17
C PHE A 226 8.22 4.23 -4.49
N LEU A 227 7.57 3.08 -4.42
CA LEU A 227 7.07 2.40 -5.62
C LEU A 227 6.01 3.24 -6.34
N LYS A 228 5.09 3.85 -5.60
CA LYS A 228 4.08 4.72 -6.20
C LYS A 228 4.69 5.93 -6.91
N LEU A 229 5.68 6.55 -6.28
CA LEU A 229 6.40 7.69 -6.87
C LEU A 229 7.22 7.27 -8.08
N LYS A 230 7.91 6.13 -8.04
CA LYS A 230 8.67 5.62 -9.18
C LYS A 230 7.81 5.23 -10.37
N TYR A 231 6.60 4.72 -10.12
CA TYR A 231 5.65 4.45 -11.19
C TYR A 231 5.21 5.74 -11.92
N GLN A 232 5.00 6.82 -11.16
CA GLN A 232 4.62 8.13 -11.71
C GLN A 232 5.80 8.89 -12.31
N HIS A 233 7.00 8.72 -11.75
CA HIS A 233 8.24 9.42 -12.07
C HIS A 233 9.42 8.43 -12.08
N PRO A 234 9.63 7.66 -13.18
CA PRO A 234 10.63 6.58 -13.22
C PRO A 234 12.07 7.02 -12.92
N ASP A 235 12.44 8.25 -13.29
CA ASP A 235 13.78 8.81 -13.09
C ASP A 235 14.00 9.42 -11.70
N LEU A 236 13.00 9.37 -10.82
CA LEU A 236 13.06 9.98 -9.50
C LEU A 236 14.08 9.27 -8.60
N VAL A 237 15.02 10.03 -8.07
CA VAL A 237 15.95 9.57 -7.02
C VAL A 237 15.25 9.66 -5.67
N ILE A 238 15.09 8.52 -5.00
CA ILE A 238 14.37 8.43 -3.73
C ILE A 238 15.33 7.98 -2.63
N HIS A 239 15.41 8.79 -1.60
CA HIS A 239 16.07 8.44 -0.35
C HIS A 239 15.02 8.36 0.77
N GLY A 240 15.23 7.44 1.71
CA GLY A 240 14.37 7.26 2.87
C GLY A 240 15.12 7.28 4.18
N ILE A 241 14.40 7.59 5.24
CA ILE A 241 14.83 7.38 6.62
C ILE A 241 13.84 6.41 7.24
N GLU A 242 14.35 5.26 7.73
CA GLU A 242 13.57 4.24 8.41
C GLU A 242 14.37 3.68 9.58
N LYS A 243 13.81 3.80 10.78
CA LYS A 243 14.46 3.38 12.03
C LYS A 243 14.27 1.90 12.33
N ASP A 244 13.18 1.31 11.83
CA ASP A 244 12.92 -0.12 11.99
C ASP A 244 13.71 -0.92 10.95
N PRO A 245 14.75 -1.67 11.38
CA PRO A 245 15.58 -2.43 10.44
C PRO A 245 14.81 -3.51 9.68
N HIS A 246 13.70 -4.03 10.24
CA HIS A 246 12.86 -5.01 9.57
C HIS A 246 12.14 -4.42 8.37
N GLN A 247 11.71 -3.16 8.46
CA GLN A 247 11.06 -2.44 7.36
C GLN A 247 12.09 -1.88 6.38
N ALA A 248 13.20 -1.31 6.87
CA ALA A 248 14.27 -0.73 6.06
C ALA A 248 14.86 -1.72 5.05
N VAL A 249 14.92 -3.00 5.37
CA VAL A 249 15.35 -4.05 4.43
C VAL A 249 14.53 -4.04 3.15
N PHE A 250 13.21 -3.87 3.24
CA PHE A 250 12.33 -3.89 2.07
C PHE A 250 12.41 -2.58 1.28
N SER A 251 12.37 -1.44 1.93
CA SER A 251 12.50 -0.15 1.24
C SER A 251 13.85 0.01 0.52
N SER A 252 14.91 -0.65 1.03
CA SER A 252 16.24 -0.64 0.40
C SER A 252 16.31 -1.32 -0.97
N PHE A 253 15.33 -2.15 -1.33
CA PHE A 253 15.24 -2.69 -2.69
C PHE A 253 14.85 -1.62 -3.72
N PHE A 254 14.26 -0.51 -3.29
CA PHE A 254 13.64 0.48 -4.18
C PHE A 254 14.29 1.86 -4.10
N GLY A 255 15.13 2.12 -3.09
CA GLY A 255 15.81 3.40 -2.89
C GLY A 255 16.96 3.29 -1.89
N THR A 256 17.66 4.39 -1.68
CA THR A 256 18.68 4.47 -0.62
C THR A 256 18.00 4.77 0.71
N VAL A 257 18.25 3.95 1.72
CA VAL A 257 17.62 4.08 3.04
C VAL A 257 18.66 4.25 4.13
N TYR A 258 18.45 5.24 4.99
CA TYR A 258 19.27 5.59 6.15
C TYR A 258 18.51 5.26 7.43
N SER A 259 19.23 5.01 8.51
CA SER A 259 18.59 4.80 9.82
C SER A 259 18.23 6.12 10.54
N SER A 260 18.89 7.21 10.17
CA SER A 260 18.67 8.54 10.76
C SER A 260 19.04 9.66 9.78
N LEU A 261 18.61 10.90 10.10
CA LEU A 261 18.92 12.09 9.31
C LEU A 261 20.43 12.40 9.31
N GLU A 262 21.14 12.09 10.39
CA GLU A 262 22.58 12.33 10.53
C GLU A 262 23.42 11.49 9.56
N GLU A 263 22.88 10.37 9.09
CA GLU A 263 23.53 9.51 8.09
C GLU A 263 23.33 10.02 6.66
N VAL A 264 22.38 10.92 6.44
CA VAL A 264 22.08 11.48 5.12
C VAL A 264 23.20 12.44 4.70
N ILE A 265 24.02 11.99 3.77
CA ILE A 265 25.13 12.78 3.24
C ILE A 265 24.67 13.76 2.14
N ASP A 266 23.65 13.35 1.42
CA ASP A 266 23.12 14.09 0.28
C ASP A 266 22.34 15.33 0.71
N THR A 267 22.44 16.36 -0.09
CA THR A 267 21.67 17.60 0.01
C THR A 267 20.95 17.90 -1.31
N ASP A 268 20.38 19.08 -1.44
CA ASP A 268 19.71 19.54 -2.66
C ASP A 268 18.50 18.68 -3.06
N TYR A 269 17.68 18.34 -2.06
CA TYR A 269 16.40 17.70 -2.31
C TYR A 269 15.37 18.69 -2.88
N ASP A 270 14.64 18.27 -3.90
CA ASP A 270 13.48 19.02 -4.42
C ASP A 270 12.33 19.01 -3.43
N CYS A 271 12.18 17.88 -2.71
CA CYS A 271 11.14 17.71 -1.73
C CYS A 271 11.60 16.82 -0.56
N ILE A 272 11.19 17.18 0.64
CA ILE A 272 11.33 16.33 1.84
C ILE A 272 9.93 16.02 2.37
N PHE A 273 9.60 14.73 2.39
CA PHE A 273 8.38 14.20 2.99
C PHE A 273 8.64 13.89 4.45
N ILE A 274 8.02 14.60 5.34
CA ILE A 274 8.19 14.38 6.78
C ILE A 274 7.04 13.61 7.41
N GLY A 275 5.99 13.26 6.64
CA GLY A 275 4.82 12.60 7.18
C GLY A 275 4.32 13.32 8.43
N ARG A 276 4.21 12.61 9.53
CA ARG A 276 3.76 13.14 10.82
C ARG A 276 4.88 13.42 11.84
N GLU A 277 6.12 13.57 11.37
CA GLU A 277 7.26 13.79 12.26
C GLU A 277 7.13 15.04 13.15
N LEU A 278 6.46 16.11 12.66
CA LEU A 278 6.24 17.30 13.49
C LEU A 278 5.42 17.03 14.77
N GLU A 279 4.61 15.99 14.79
CA GLU A 279 3.89 15.58 15.99
C GLU A 279 4.77 14.78 16.96
N ARG A 280 5.87 14.18 16.48
CA ARG A 280 6.73 13.26 17.23
C ARG A 280 8.00 13.91 17.79
N VAL A 281 8.56 14.88 17.06
CA VAL A 281 9.81 15.54 17.47
C VAL A 281 9.60 16.45 18.69
N SER A 282 10.58 16.51 19.57
CA SER A 282 10.52 17.36 20.78
C SER A 282 10.55 18.86 20.46
N ASP A 283 11.26 19.26 19.40
CA ASP A 283 11.40 20.64 18.93
C ASP A 283 11.15 20.73 17.42
N PRO A 284 9.88 20.95 16.97
CA PRO A 284 9.53 21.11 15.57
C PRO A 284 10.27 22.24 14.86
N ARG A 285 10.61 23.32 15.59
CA ARG A 285 11.32 24.48 15.04
C ARG A 285 12.76 24.12 14.65
N SER A 286 13.49 23.51 15.58
CA SER A 286 14.86 23.06 15.33
C SER A 286 14.90 22.02 14.22
N PHE A 287 13.96 21.08 14.22
CA PHE A 287 13.83 20.06 13.17
C PHE A 287 13.65 20.68 11.78
N LEU A 288 12.67 21.57 11.59
CA LEU A 288 12.43 22.24 10.32
C LEU A 288 13.60 23.13 9.88
N SER A 289 14.26 23.80 10.83
CA SER A 289 15.47 24.59 10.57
C SER A 289 16.60 23.71 10.02
N THR A 290 16.78 22.53 10.57
CA THR A 290 17.76 21.54 10.09
C THR A 290 17.41 21.06 8.69
N LEU A 291 16.17 20.68 8.44
CA LEU A 291 15.72 20.21 7.12
C LEU A 291 15.92 21.24 6.02
N LYS A 292 15.86 22.52 6.36
CA LYS A 292 16.11 23.61 5.42
C LYS A 292 17.49 23.52 4.75
N SER A 293 18.50 23.00 5.45
CA SER A 293 19.84 22.83 4.90
C SER A 293 19.92 21.72 3.85
N TYR A 294 19.05 20.74 3.89
CA TYR A 294 18.99 19.62 2.94
C TYR A 294 18.20 19.95 1.67
N LEU A 295 17.38 21.01 1.69
CA LEU A 295 16.56 21.42 0.55
C LEU A 295 17.33 22.29 -0.46
N LYS A 296 17.02 22.14 -1.74
CA LYS A 296 17.31 23.13 -2.77
C LYS A 296 16.72 24.50 -2.41
N LYS A 297 17.18 25.56 -3.09
CA LYS A 297 16.71 26.93 -2.86
C LYS A 297 15.18 27.06 -2.94
N ASP A 298 14.55 26.36 -3.88
CA ASP A 298 13.10 26.38 -4.11
C ASP A 298 12.44 25.05 -3.75
N GLY A 299 13.08 24.25 -2.91
CA GLY A 299 12.61 22.94 -2.48
C GLY A 299 11.45 23.03 -1.47
N TYR A 300 10.73 21.92 -1.32
CA TYR A 300 9.50 21.87 -0.52
C TYR A 300 9.63 20.92 0.66
N ILE A 301 8.98 21.29 1.78
CA ILE A 301 8.63 20.33 2.84
C ILE A 301 7.15 19.99 2.68
N ILE A 302 6.86 18.69 2.69
CA ILE A 302 5.50 18.14 2.67
C ILE A 302 5.32 17.28 3.90
N GLY A 303 4.19 17.44 4.58
CA GLY A 303 3.88 16.65 5.75
C GLY A 303 2.39 16.60 6.04
N GLU A 304 2.08 15.92 7.12
CA GLU A 304 0.72 15.71 7.59
C GLU A 304 0.65 15.94 9.10
N PHE A 305 -0.53 16.29 9.59
CA PHE A 305 -0.82 16.30 11.01
C PHE A 305 -2.29 15.98 11.27
N ARG A 306 -2.56 15.38 12.43
CA ARG A 306 -3.91 15.06 12.85
C ARG A 306 -4.65 16.32 13.26
N ASN A 307 -5.88 16.45 12.82
CA ASN A 307 -6.78 17.46 13.34
C ASN A 307 -7.27 17.06 14.75
N ILE A 308 -6.68 17.64 15.77
CA ILE A 308 -7.10 17.40 17.15
C ILE A 308 -8.54 17.88 17.42
N ALA A 309 -9.04 18.82 16.64
CA ALA A 309 -10.41 19.32 16.73
C ALA A 309 -11.41 18.47 15.92
N SER A 310 -10.99 17.34 15.32
CA SER A 310 -11.93 16.45 14.64
C SER A 310 -12.97 15.87 15.60
N LEU A 311 -14.18 15.62 15.11
CA LEU A 311 -15.26 15.05 15.91
C LEU A 311 -14.85 13.73 16.58
N THR A 312 -14.13 12.87 15.87
CA THR A 312 -13.60 11.60 16.41
C THR A 312 -12.67 11.84 17.61
N SER A 313 -11.81 12.86 17.52
CA SER A 313 -10.90 13.23 18.62
C SER A 313 -11.68 13.77 19.83
N ILE A 314 -12.67 14.63 19.60
CA ILE A 314 -13.49 15.22 20.65
C ILE A 314 -14.35 14.16 21.36
N LEU A 315 -14.99 13.26 20.60
CA LEU A 315 -15.79 12.17 21.18
C LEU A 315 -14.93 11.23 22.02
N SER A 316 -13.75 10.85 21.54
CA SER A 316 -12.82 10.01 22.29
C SER A 316 -12.42 10.66 23.62
N LEU A 317 -12.15 11.98 23.62
CA LEU A 317 -11.86 12.74 24.83
C LEU A 317 -13.08 12.81 25.78
N ALA A 318 -14.28 12.99 25.24
CA ALA A 318 -15.52 13.05 26.02
C ALA A 318 -15.84 11.71 26.69
N GLU A 319 -15.45 10.59 26.10
CA GLU A 319 -15.54 9.24 26.66
C GLU A 319 -14.44 8.95 27.70
N GLY A 320 -13.55 9.89 27.96
CA GLY A 320 -12.41 9.72 28.87
C GLY A 320 -11.25 8.94 28.28
N ASN A 321 -11.28 8.69 26.96
CA ASN A 321 -10.19 8.05 26.23
C ASN A 321 -9.23 9.12 25.74
N TRP A 322 -8.06 9.24 26.37
CA TRP A 322 -7.02 10.09 25.82
C TRP A 322 -6.47 9.49 24.53
N ILE A 323 -6.44 10.28 23.47
CA ILE A 323 -5.79 9.88 22.22
C ILE A 323 -4.34 9.57 22.58
N ASN A 324 -3.93 8.33 22.41
CA ASN A 324 -2.66 7.77 22.87
C ASN A 324 -1.49 8.73 22.63
N THR A 325 -0.96 9.27 23.72
CA THR A 325 0.01 10.35 23.73
C THR A 325 1.45 9.86 23.70
N ASP A 326 1.69 8.56 23.89
CA ASP A 326 3.03 8.01 24.00
C ASP A 326 3.85 8.12 22.71
N GLN A 327 3.19 8.42 21.59
CA GLN A 327 3.83 8.60 20.29
C GLN A 327 3.90 10.06 19.80
N PHE A 328 3.20 11.00 20.45
CA PHE A 328 3.09 12.38 19.99
C PHE A 328 3.44 13.38 21.09
N SER A 329 4.44 14.20 20.80
CA SER A 329 4.88 15.28 21.70
C SER A 329 4.16 16.59 21.42
N ASN A 330 3.58 16.77 20.23
CA ASN A 330 2.96 18.02 19.78
C ASN A 330 1.57 17.82 19.22
N TYR A 331 0.67 18.71 19.62
CA TYR A 331 -0.67 18.83 19.06
C TYR A 331 -0.71 20.07 18.16
N LEU A 332 -0.85 19.84 16.86
CA LEU A 332 -0.75 20.90 15.88
C LEU A 332 -2.12 21.36 15.40
N THR A 333 -2.26 22.63 15.15
CA THR A 333 -3.40 23.25 14.46
C THR A 333 -2.91 23.90 13.18
N ILE A 334 -3.82 24.22 12.26
CA ILE A 334 -3.48 24.96 11.04
C ILE A 334 -2.73 26.24 11.37
N THR A 335 -3.19 27.01 12.40
CA THR A 335 -2.55 28.24 12.82
C THR A 335 -1.12 28.01 13.32
N ASN A 336 -0.89 26.96 14.12
CA ASN A 336 0.45 26.62 14.60
C ASN A 336 1.39 26.29 13.43
N ILE A 337 0.94 25.50 12.47
CA ILE A 337 1.72 25.14 11.29
C ILE A 337 2.09 26.40 10.49
N TRP A 338 1.14 27.25 10.15
CA TRP A 338 1.41 28.49 9.43
C TRP A 338 2.40 29.37 10.16
N THR A 339 2.21 29.60 11.46
CA THR A 339 3.11 30.42 12.28
C THR A 339 4.52 29.85 12.28
N LEU A 340 4.67 28.54 12.51
CA LEU A 340 5.96 27.86 12.56
C LEU A 340 6.75 28.01 11.25
N PHE A 341 6.11 27.78 10.11
CA PHE A 341 6.75 27.90 8.82
C PHE A 341 7.06 29.35 8.43
N GLN A 342 6.18 30.29 8.76
CA GLN A 342 6.43 31.74 8.54
C GLN A 342 7.61 32.26 9.35
N GLU A 343 7.71 31.89 10.63
CA GLU A 343 8.82 32.30 11.48
C GLU A 343 10.18 31.76 10.98
N LEU A 344 10.17 30.61 10.33
CA LEU A 344 11.35 30.03 9.68
C LEU A 344 11.58 30.54 8.24
N SER A 345 10.80 31.53 7.80
CA SER A 345 10.90 32.12 6.45
C SER A 345 10.70 31.12 5.31
N TYR A 346 9.79 30.17 5.50
CA TYR A 346 9.25 29.38 4.39
C TYR A 346 8.15 30.19 3.69
N GLN A 347 7.95 29.95 2.40
CA GLN A 347 7.04 30.71 1.54
C GLN A 347 6.04 29.78 0.85
N ASN A 348 5.10 30.36 0.11
CA ASN A 348 4.16 29.64 -0.77
C ASN A 348 3.51 28.41 -0.09
N GLY A 349 3.04 28.63 1.16
CA GLY A 349 2.40 27.58 1.93
C GLY A 349 1.05 27.17 1.35
N PHE A 350 0.76 25.90 1.44
CA PHE A 350 -0.52 25.30 1.08
C PHE A 350 -0.90 24.26 2.12
N VAL A 351 -2.15 24.30 2.60
CA VAL A 351 -2.69 23.31 3.52
C VAL A 351 -3.93 22.71 2.87
N PHE A 352 -3.94 21.40 2.76
CA PHE A 352 -5.01 20.63 2.18
C PHE A 352 -5.70 19.78 3.24
N SER A 353 -7.03 19.69 3.20
CA SER A 353 -7.82 18.95 4.19
C SER A 353 -8.35 17.63 3.62
N TRP A 354 -8.32 16.58 4.46
CA TRP A 354 -8.95 15.31 4.17
C TRP A 354 -10.26 15.22 4.93
N CYS A 355 -11.38 15.23 4.19
CA CYS A 355 -12.71 15.10 4.76
C CYS A 355 -13.02 13.63 5.02
N ARG A 356 -13.45 13.31 6.25
CA ARG A 356 -14.15 12.08 6.55
C ARG A 356 -15.65 12.36 6.35
N ASN A 357 -16.35 11.55 5.58
CA ASN A 357 -17.80 11.57 5.56
C ASN A 357 -18.31 11.14 6.94
N LEU A 358 -19.06 12.01 7.62
CA LEU A 358 -19.75 11.66 8.86
C LEU A 358 -20.77 10.58 8.54
N GLU A 359 -20.66 9.42 9.20
CA GLU A 359 -21.43 8.23 8.84
C GLU A 359 -22.84 8.25 9.42
N SER A 360 -22.99 8.72 10.67
CA SER A 360 -24.28 8.71 11.36
C SER A 360 -24.98 10.07 11.31
N LYS A 361 -26.30 10.04 11.50
CA LYS A 361 -27.12 11.25 11.63
C LYS A 361 -26.75 12.02 12.89
N GLU A 362 -26.46 11.32 13.97
CA GLU A 362 -26.06 11.86 15.26
C GLU A 362 -24.73 12.60 15.17
N GLU A 363 -23.74 12.07 14.43
CA GLU A 363 -22.45 12.73 14.18
C GLU A 363 -22.65 14.04 13.41
N LYS A 364 -23.54 14.06 12.41
CA LYS A 364 -23.86 15.25 11.62
C LYS A 364 -24.54 16.33 12.46
N GLU A 365 -25.54 15.96 13.27
CA GLU A 365 -26.23 16.86 14.17
C GLU A 365 -25.30 17.45 15.22
N LEU A 366 -24.35 16.65 15.75
CA LEU A 366 -23.36 17.11 16.71
C LEU A 366 -22.34 18.05 16.06
N ALA A 367 -21.88 17.75 14.86
CA ALA A 367 -20.98 18.63 14.10
C ALA A 367 -21.63 19.98 13.79
N ASP A 368 -22.91 19.99 13.39
CA ASP A 368 -23.69 21.20 13.16
C ASP A 368 -23.86 22.03 14.44
N PHE A 369 -24.09 21.37 15.58
CA PHE A 369 -24.25 22.03 16.88
C PHE A 369 -22.95 22.73 17.33
N LEU A 370 -21.81 22.13 17.05
CA LEU A 370 -20.51 22.67 17.48
C LEU A 370 -20.00 23.85 16.63
N TYR A 371 -20.68 24.20 15.56
CA TYR A 371 -20.40 25.37 14.68
C TYR A 371 -18.96 25.46 14.16
N HIS A 372 -18.19 24.39 14.14
CA HIS A 372 -16.82 24.41 13.66
C HIS A 372 -16.73 23.75 12.28
N ARG A 373 -16.12 24.43 11.32
CA ARG A 373 -16.09 24.00 9.90
C ARG A 373 -15.24 22.75 9.62
N ASP A 374 -14.39 22.34 10.56
CA ASP A 374 -13.35 21.32 10.35
C ASP A 374 -13.57 20.06 11.20
N TYR A 375 -14.75 19.84 11.75
CA TYR A 375 -15.00 18.64 12.58
C TYR A 375 -15.01 17.33 11.80
N ASP A 376 -15.34 17.38 10.52
CA ASP A 376 -15.32 16.26 9.59
C ASP A 376 -13.92 15.95 9.04
N ILE A 377 -12.96 16.82 9.27
CA ILE A 377 -11.59 16.67 8.79
C ILE A 377 -10.77 15.91 9.82
N THR A 378 -10.19 14.78 9.41
CA THR A 378 -9.36 13.95 10.29
C THR A 378 -7.88 14.33 10.23
N TYR A 379 -7.39 14.64 9.04
CA TYR A 379 -5.99 15.00 8.81
C TYR A 379 -5.87 16.20 7.87
N TYR A 380 -4.80 16.95 8.04
CA TYR A 380 -4.34 17.98 7.11
C TYR A 380 -2.99 17.55 6.51
N SER A 381 -2.85 17.74 5.21
CA SER A 381 -1.56 17.74 4.53
C SER A 381 -1.13 19.15 4.24
N PHE A 382 0.16 19.41 4.29
CA PHE A 382 0.74 20.72 4.03
C PHE A 382 1.94 20.64 3.10
N ARG A 383 2.18 21.73 2.38
CA ARG A 383 3.39 21.96 1.59
C ARG A 383 3.87 23.39 1.81
N PHE A 384 5.13 23.56 2.11
CA PHE A 384 5.80 24.86 2.20
C PHE A 384 7.10 24.85 1.43
N GLN A 385 7.40 25.97 0.77
CA GLN A 385 8.61 26.18 -0.03
C GLN A 385 9.68 26.87 0.81
N LYS A 386 10.94 26.44 0.62
CA LYS A 386 12.11 27.07 1.25
C LYS A 386 12.32 28.49 0.80
#